data_c5c470f4afec7025a60ca2d1365e0446
#
_entry.id   c5c470f4afec7025a60ca2d1365e0446
#
_cell.length_a   1.000
_cell.length_b   1.000
_cell.length_c   1.000
_cell.angle_alpha   90.00
_cell.angle_beta   90.00
_cell.angle_gamma   90.00
#
_symmetry.space_group_name_H-M   'P 1'
#
loop_
_entity.id
_entity.type
_entity.pdbx_description
1 polymer ?
#
loop_
_entity_poly.entity_id
_entity_poly.type
_entity_poly.pdbx_seq_one_letter_code
_entity_poly.pdbx_strand_id
1 'polypeptide(L)' 'MFDDIQYLQFALCKFNGGAGWYNWKKVDSDGNKIPDNQRMAYSNIEVIRDGATIPSEADVNAKIQEIKDAEQAAID' A
#
# COMPACT_ATOMS: atom_id res chain seq x y z
N MET A 1 -15.38 9.24 1.56
CA MET A 1 -14.70 8.12 2.24
C MET A 1 -14.11 7.19 1.21
N PHE A 2 -12.94 6.63 1.50
CA PHE A 2 -12.20 5.79 0.55
C PHE A 2 -12.36 4.32 0.91
N ASP A 3 -12.10 3.42 -0.05
CA ASP A 3 -12.10 1.99 0.24
C ASP A 3 -10.73 1.55 0.78
N ASP A 4 -10.63 0.30 1.22
CA ASP A 4 -9.40 -0.20 1.85
C ASP A 4 -8.20 -0.17 0.89
N ILE A 5 -8.42 -0.42 -0.40
CA ILE A 5 -7.36 -0.38 -1.40
C ILE A 5 -6.82 1.04 -1.55
N GLN A 6 -7.69 2.04 -1.55
CA GLN A 6 -7.27 3.44 -1.64
C GLN A 6 -6.49 3.86 -0.41
N TYR A 7 -6.93 3.47 0.80
CA TYR A 7 -6.18 3.75 2.02
C TYR A 7 -4.80 3.09 2.00
N LEU A 8 -4.71 1.86 1.52
CA LEU A 8 -3.42 1.18 1.38
C LEU A 8 -2.48 1.97 0.47
N GLN A 9 -2.96 2.42 -0.68
CA GLN A 9 -2.15 3.19 -1.60
C GLN A 9 -1.71 4.53 -0.99
N PHE A 10 -2.60 5.22 -0.30
CA PHE A 10 -2.26 6.47 0.39
C PHE A 10 -1.19 6.24 1.45
N ALA A 11 -1.30 5.16 2.21
CA ALA A 11 -0.31 4.83 3.23
C ALA A 11 1.06 4.56 2.60
N LEU A 12 1.10 3.78 1.53
CA LEU A 12 2.34 3.45 0.84
C LEU A 12 3.04 4.69 0.30
N CYS A 13 2.29 5.70 -0.12
CA CYS A 13 2.85 6.97 -0.57
C CYS A 13 3.55 7.76 0.53
N LYS A 14 3.36 7.39 1.79
CA LYS A 14 4.00 8.06 2.93
C LYS A 14 5.35 7.45 3.30
N PHE A 15 5.76 6.38 2.63
CA PHE A 15 7.01 5.70 2.87
C PHE A 15 7.99 5.98 1.73
N ASN A 16 9.28 5.81 1.99
CA ASN A 16 10.35 5.90 1.00
C ASN A 16 10.33 7.18 0.16
N GLY A 17 9.78 8.26 0.70
CA GLY A 17 9.81 9.56 0.06
C GLY A 17 8.76 9.80 -1.00
N GLY A 18 7.75 8.96 -1.12
CA GLY A 18 6.65 9.18 -2.06
C GLY A 18 6.21 7.94 -2.80
N ALA A 19 5.40 8.10 -3.83
CA ALA A 19 4.67 7.01 -4.47
C ALA A 19 5.48 6.18 -5.48
N GLY A 20 6.60 6.58 -5.94
CA GLY A 20 7.29 5.94 -7.07
C GLY A 20 8.15 4.74 -6.75
N TRP A 21 8.07 4.18 -5.54
CA TRP A 21 9.00 3.15 -5.09
C TRP A 21 8.45 1.73 -5.21
N TYR A 22 7.17 1.56 -5.42
CA TYR A 22 6.52 0.25 -5.39
C TYR A 22 5.61 0.03 -6.59
N ASN A 23 5.29 -1.23 -6.81
CA ASN A 23 4.29 -1.64 -7.80
C ASN A 23 3.60 -2.91 -7.26
N TRP A 24 2.57 -3.36 -7.95
CA TRP A 24 1.87 -4.59 -7.58
C TRP A 24 2.41 -5.74 -8.40
N LYS A 25 2.67 -6.87 -7.76
CA LYS A 25 3.12 -8.08 -8.46
C LYS A 25 2.04 -8.55 -9.43
N LYS A 26 2.48 -8.99 -10.60
CA LYS A 26 1.57 -9.51 -11.63
C LYS A 26 1.33 -11.01 -11.52
N VAL A 27 2.30 -11.73 -10.94
CA VAL A 27 2.25 -13.18 -10.80
C VAL A 27 2.59 -13.55 -9.37
N ASP A 28 2.08 -14.68 -8.90
CA ASP A 28 2.39 -15.21 -7.58
C ASP A 28 3.71 -15.99 -7.59
N SER A 29 4.06 -16.58 -6.44
CA SER A 29 5.32 -17.35 -6.31
C SER A 29 5.37 -18.59 -7.19
N ASP A 30 4.21 -19.09 -7.63
CA ASP A 30 4.13 -20.27 -8.52
C ASP A 30 4.12 -19.87 -9.99
N GLY A 31 4.18 -18.58 -10.29
CA GLY A 31 4.16 -18.09 -11.68
C GLY A 31 2.76 -17.91 -12.26
N ASN A 32 1.72 -18.08 -11.48
CA ASN A 32 0.34 -17.90 -11.93
C ASN A 32 -0.05 -16.43 -11.87
N LYS A 33 -0.81 -15.98 -12.87
CA LYS A 33 -1.29 -14.60 -12.91
C LYS A 33 -2.21 -14.32 -11.71
N ILE A 34 -1.93 -13.23 -10.99
CA ILE A 34 -2.78 -12.79 -9.89
C ILE A 34 -4.01 -12.10 -10.47
N PRO A 35 -5.24 -12.48 -10.06
CA PRO A 35 -6.45 -11.79 -10.52
C PRO A 35 -6.41 -10.30 -10.19
N ASP A 36 -6.92 -9.46 -11.08
CA ASP A 36 -6.87 -8.01 -10.94
C ASP A 36 -7.48 -7.53 -9.61
N ASN A 37 -8.55 -8.18 -9.15
CA ASN A 37 -9.20 -7.80 -7.90
C ASN A 37 -8.42 -8.23 -6.65
N GLN A 38 -7.32 -8.97 -6.80
CA GLN A 38 -6.49 -9.44 -5.69
C GLN A 38 -5.07 -8.87 -5.73
N ARG A 39 -4.71 -8.13 -6.76
CA ARG A 39 -3.34 -7.61 -6.93
C ARG A 39 -3.00 -6.54 -5.90
N MET A 40 -3.91 -5.66 -5.59
CA MET A 40 -3.67 -4.51 -4.71
C MET A 40 -3.81 -4.90 -3.25
N ALA A 41 -2.85 -5.69 -2.77
CA ALA A 41 -2.81 -6.13 -1.38
C ALA A 41 -1.37 -6.03 -0.86
N TYR A 42 -1.21 -5.89 0.45
CA TYR A 42 0.12 -5.78 1.06
C TYR A 42 1.07 -6.89 0.60
N SER A 43 0.59 -8.12 0.54
CA SER A 43 1.42 -9.26 0.15
C SER A 43 1.93 -9.21 -1.29
N ASN A 44 1.36 -8.36 -2.11
CA ASN A 44 1.72 -8.23 -3.52
C ASN A 44 2.55 -6.98 -3.82
N ILE A 45 3.06 -6.31 -2.80
CA ILE A 45 3.92 -5.13 -2.98
C ILE A 45 5.29 -5.58 -3.50
N GLU A 46 5.75 -4.89 -4.55
CA GLU A 46 7.06 -5.14 -5.16
C GLU A 46 7.84 -3.84 -5.17
N VAL A 47 9.09 -3.87 -4.70
CA VAL A 47 9.96 -2.69 -4.71
C VAL A 47 10.57 -2.53 -6.11
N ILE A 48 10.40 -1.33 -6.69
CA ILE A 48 10.93 -1.03 -8.03
C ILE A 48 11.97 0.09 -8.03
N ARG A 49 12.25 0.69 -6.88
CA ARG A 49 13.26 1.76 -6.76
C ARG A 49 14.39 1.31 -5.83
N ASP A 50 15.63 1.52 -6.28
CA ASP A 50 16.81 1.16 -5.48
C ASP A 50 16.81 1.92 -4.15
N GLY A 51 17.12 1.20 -3.09
CA GLY A 51 17.18 1.77 -1.75
C GLY A 51 15.85 1.83 -1.01
N ALA A 52 14.75 1.57 -1.69
CA ALA A 52 13.45 1.51 -1.02
C ALA A 52 13.27 0.16 -0.33
N THR A 53 12.56 0.17 0.80
CA THR A 53 12.26 -1.06 1.54
C THR A 53 10.76 -1.14 1.79
N ILE A 54 10.22 -2.36 1.79
CA ILE A 54 8.81 -2.58 2.08
C ILE A 54 8.60 -2.37 3.59
N PRO A 55 7.74 -1.42 4.01
CA PRO A 55 7.43 -1.26 5.43
C PRO A 55 6.71 -2.50 5.97
N SER A 56 6.78 -2.73 7.28
CA SER A 56 6.05 -3.85 7.88
C SER A 56 4.55 -3.63 7.74
N GLU A 57 3.80 -4.74 7.75
CA GLU A 57 2.34 -4.65 7.68
C GLU A 57 1.78 -3.83 8.86
N ALA A 58 2.38 -3.99 10.05
CA ALA A 58 1.97 -3.22 11.22
C ALA A 58 2.17 -1.72 10.99
N ASP A 59 3.29 -1.32 10.40
CA ASP A 59 3.56 0.09 10.10
C ASP A 59 2.58 0.64 9.06
N VAL A 60 2.27 -0.15 8.03
CA VAL A 60 1.31 0.24 7.00
C VAL A 60 -0.08 0.42 7.63
N ASN A 61 -0.50 -0.52 8.47
CA ASN A 61 -1.80 -0.44 9.13
C ASN A 61 -1.89 0.77 10.07
N ALA A 62 -0.79 1.07 10.78
CA ALA A 62 -0.74 2.25 11.64
C ALA A 62 -0.86 3.54 10.82
N LYS A 63 -0.23 3.58 9.66
CA LYS A 63 -0.32 4.73 8.76
C LYS A 63 -1.73 4.88 8.19
N ILE A 64 -2.38 3.78 7.82
CA ILE A 64 -3.76 3.80 7.36
C ILE A 64 -4.68 4.38 8.45
N GLN A 65 -4.50 3.94 9.69
CA GLN A 65 -5.30 4.45 10.81
C GLN A 65 -5.06 5.95 11.02
N GLU A 66 -3.81 6.39 10.91
CA GLU A 66 -3.46 7.79 11.01
C GLU A 66 -4.16 8.63 9.94
N ILE A 67 -4.22 8.15 8.70
CA ILE A 67 -4.91 8.82 7.61
C ILE A 67 -6.41 8.89 7.87
N LYS A 68 -7.01 7.81 8.36
CA LYS A 68 -8.43 7.78 8.70
C LYS A 68 -8.76 8.75 9.83
N ASP A 69 -7.89 8.83 10.83
CA ASP A 69 -8.07 9.73 11.96
C ASP A 69 -8.00 11.20 11.51
N ALA A 70 -7.06 11.53 10.63
CA ALA A 70 -6.94 12.88 10.08
C ALA A 70 -8.16 13.24 9.23
N GLU A 71 -8.68 12.31 8.47
CA GLU A 71 -9.88 12.50 7.67
C GLU A 71 -11.10 12.74 8.56
N GLN A 72 -11.24 11.95 9.62
CA GLN A 72 -12.34 12.11 10.57
C GLN A 72 -12.26 13.47 11.28
N ALA A 73 -11.07 13.89 11.66
CA ALA A 73 -10.88 15.20 12.30
C ALA A 73 -11.26 16.36 11.37
N ALA A 74 -11.07 16.18 10.06
CA ALA A 74 -11.42 17.22 9.08
C ALA A 74 -12.92 17.33 8.84
N ILE A 75 -13.68 16.26 9.12
CA ILE A 75 -15.13 16.23 8.94
C ILE A 75 -15.84 16.92 10.10
N ASP A 76 -15.30 16.81 11.30
CA ASP A 76 -15.87 17.43 12.49
C ASP A 76 -15.70 18.97 12.46
#